data_671fa4a20f1faa6fd0db16160c128a7c
#
_entry.id   671fa4a20f1faa6fd0db16160c128a7c
#
_cell.length_a   1.000
_cell.length_b   1.000
_cell.length_c   1.000
_cell.angle_alpha   90.00
_cell.angle_beta   90.00
_cell.angle_gamma   90.00
#
_symmetry.space_group_name_H-M   'P 1'
#
loop_
_entity.id
_entity.type
_entity.pdbx_description
1 polymer ?
#
loop_
_entity_poly.entity_id
_entity_poly.type
_entity_poly.pdbx_seq_one_letter_code
_entity_poly.pdbx_strand_id
1 'polypeptide(L)'
;MKILFVADPLESFKTYKDSTFAMMQEATHRGHTLMACEPKDLRWQRGEPVTGFVRDITLTGRPGNGHSGDWFEAAQSAPDERAQPLHAVDAVVMRKDPPFDSEYFYATHLLSQAEREGARVFNRPGALRDHPEKLAILEFPQFIGPTLVTRDEADVKRFHAAHGDIICKPLDGMGGMGIFRVGPDGMNLGSITETLNRGGA
;
A
#
# COMPACT_ATOMS: atom_id res chain seq x y z
N MET A 1 -5.38 18.26 15.31
CA MET A 1 -4.56 17.04 15.47
C MET A 1 -3.42 17.08 14.46
N LYS A 2 -2.29 16.45 14.78
CA LYS A 2 -1.20 16.19 13.84
C LYS A 2 -1.38 14.79 13.26
N ILE A 3 -1.51 14.67 11.96
CA ILE A 3 -1.74 13.41 11.26
C ILE A 3 -0.56 13.14 10.32
N LEU A 4 0.13 12.02 10.53
CA LEU A 4 1.22 11.56 9.67
C LEU A 4 0.71 10.52 8.67
N PHE A 5 0.88 10.79 7.39
CA PHE A 5 0.64 9.84 6.31
C PHE A 5 1.94 9.15 5.92
N VAL A 6 2.00 7.84 6.07
CA VAL A 6 3.07 6.99 5.53
C VAL A 6 2.57 6.48 4.18
N ALA A 7 3.06 7.05 3.09
CA ALA A 7 2.47 6.91 1.76
C ALA A 7 3.54 6.81 0.66
N ASP A 8 3.11 6.64 -0.58
CA ASP A 8 3.96 6.81 -1.76
C ASP A 8 4.42 8.26 -1.90
N PRO A 9 5.43 8.55 -2.74
CA PRO A 9 5.83 9.91 -3.05
C PRO A 9 4.62 10.76 -3.46
N LEU A 10 4.35 11.85 -2.73
CA LEU A 10 3.17 12.68 -2.95
C LEU A 10 3.10 13.24 -4.38
N GLU A 11 4.26 13.42 -4.99
CA GLU A 11 4.42 13.88 -6.37
C GLU A 11 3.82 12.91 -7.39
N SER A 12 3.67 11.62 -7.01
CA SER A 12 3.08 10.56 -7.86
C SER A 12 1.55 10.47 -7.79
N PHE A 13 0.92 11.22 -6.89
CA PHE A 13 -0.53 11.11 -6.64
C PHE A 13 -1.35 11.60 -7.83
N LYS A 14 -2.31 10.78 -8.23
CA LYS A 14 -3.36 11.14 -9.20
C LYS A 14 -4.55 11.72 -8.43
N THR A 15 -4.45 12.99 -8.02
CA THR A 15 -5.37 13.64 -7.07
C THR A 15 -6.84 13.52 -7.44
N TYR A 16 -7.18 13.38 -8.74
CA TYR A 16 -8.56 13.23 -9.20
C TYR A 16 -9.23 11.90 -8.81
N LYS A 17 -8.46 10.90 -8.35
CA LYS A 17 -8.97 9.59 -7.93
C LYS A 17 -8.26 9.00 -6.70
N ASP A 18 -7.34 9.73 -6.10
CA ASP A 18 -6.55 9.26 -4.97
C ASP A 18 -7.32 9.43 -3.67
N SER A 19 -7.55 8.31 -2.96
CA SER A 19 -8.27 8.34 -1.69
C SER A 19 -7.44 8.90 -0.54
N THR A 20 -6.10 8.82 -0.61
CA THR A 20 -5.22 9.43 0.40
C THR A 20 -5.26 10.94 0.28
N PHE A 21 -5.25 11.46 -0.95
CA PHE A 21 -5.46 12.88 -1.19
C PHE A 21 -6.81 13.38 -0.64
N ALA A 22 -7.90 12.63 -0.88
CA ALA A 22 -9.21 12.96 -0.33
C ALA A 22 -9.21 12.98 1.20
N MET A 23 -8.50 12.06 1.86
CA MET A 23 -8.32 12.05 3.32
C MET A 23 -7.53 13.29 3.79
N MET A 24 -6.48 13.68 3.08
CA MET A 24 -5.69 14.88 3.37
C MET A 24 -6.53 16.14 3.25
N GLN A 25 -7.37 16.25 2.20
CA GLN A 25 -8.30 17.38 2.03
C GLN A 25 -9.28 17.50 3.19
N GLU A 26 -9.91 16.38 3.58
CA GLU A 26 -10.87 16.39 4.67
C GLU A 26 -10.20 16.70 6.02
N ALA A 27 -8.98 16.16 6.25
CA ALA A 27 -8.20 16.49 7.44
C ALA A 27 -7.86 17.98 7.52
N THR A 28 -7.46 18.59 6.40
CA THR A 28 -7.21 20.03 6.31
C THR A 28 -8.49 20.84 6.58
N HIS A 29 -9.61 20.45 5.98
CA HIS A 29 -10.91 21.11 6.18
C HIS A 29 -11.33 21.10 7.66
N ARG A 30 -10.98 20.03 8.39
CA ARG A 30 -11.21 19.93 9.85
C ARG A 30 -10.16 20.65 10.70
N GLY A 31 -9.23 21.36 10.11
CA GLY A 31 -8.19 22.10 10.83
C GLY A 31 -7.09 21.22 11.43
N HIS A 32 -6.80 20.07 10.82
CA HIS A 32 -5.70 19.20 11.23
C HIS A 32 -4.42 19.58 10.49
N THR A 33 -3.28 19.38 11.15
CA THR A 33 -1.95 19.53 10.56
C THR A 33 -1.56 18.23 9.86
N LEU A 34 -1.09 18.33 8.62
CA LEU A 34 -0.67 17.20 7.82
C LEU A 34 0.86 17.05 7.82
N MET A 35 1.29 15.82 7.96
CA MET A 35 2.68 15.41 7.78
C MET A 35 2.72 14.20 6.86
N ALA A 36 3.79 14.04 6.09
CA ALA A 36 3.99 12.87 5.24
C ALA A 36 5.42 12.38 5.26
N CYS A 37 5.58 11.07 5.12
CA CYS A 37 6.84 10.39 4.84
C CYS A 37 6.59 9.15 3.99
N GLU A 38 7.65 8.61 3.39
CA GLU A 38 7.60 7.31 2.72
C GLU A 38 7.97 6.17 3.69
N PRO A 39 7.64 4.89 3.40
CA PRO A 39 8.07 3.75 4.21
C PRO A 39 9.58 3.71 4.45
N LYS A 40 10.40 4.09 3.47
CA LYS A 40 11.87 4.15 3.57
C LYS A 40 12.39 5.17 4.58
N ASP A 41 11.55 6.14 4.95
CA ASP A 41 11.89 7.20 5.91
C ASP A 41 11.65 6.78 7.36
N LEU A 42 11.05 5.60 7.58
CA LEU A 42 10.86 5.03 8.91
C LEU A 42 12.18 4.46 9.44
N ARG A 43 12.48 4.76 10.71
CA ARG A 43 13.70 4.34 11.37
C ARG A 43 13.44 3.88 12.80
N TRP A 44 14.17 2.87 13.22
CA TRP A 44 14.27 2.48 14.63
C TRP A 44 15.73 2.29 15.02
N GLN A 45 16.09 2.77 16.21
CA GLN A 45 17.36 2.55 16.85
C GLN A 45 17.12 2.02 18.26
N ARG A 46 17.96 1.08 18.72
CA ARG A 46 17.83 0.53 20.09
C ARG A 46 17.95 1.64 21.13
N GLY A 47 16.96 1.70 22.02
CA GLY A 47 16.89 2.73 23.08
C GLY A 47 16.19 4.03 22.66
N GLU A 48 15.75 4.13 21.41
CA GLU A 48 15.00 5.26 20.88
C GLU A 48 13.64 4.78 20.33
N PRO A 49 12.61 5.64 20.31
CA PRO A 49 11.34 5.31 19.69
C PRO A 49 11.47 5.22 18.16
N VAL A 50 10.50 4.56 17.52
CA VAL A 50 10.36 4.61 16.07
C VAL A 50 10.13 6.06 15.64
N THR A 51 10.92 6.51 14.68
CA THR A 51 10.85 7.84 14.08
C THR A 51 10.57 7.76 12.59
N GLY A 52 9.94 8.80 12.04
CA GLY A 52 9.86 9.03 10.60
C GLY A 52 10.54 10.34 10.24
N PHE A 53 11.27 10.38 9.12
CA PHE A 53 11.74 11.64 8.55
C PHE A 53 10.58 12.26 7.76
N VAL A 54 9.92 13.25 8.36
CA VAL A 54 8.65 13.78 7.86
C VAL A 54 8.80 15.12 7.15
N ARG A 55 7.83 15.41 6.29
CA ARG A 55 7.60 16.74 5.70
C ARG A 55 6.27 17.28 6.23
N ASP A 56 6.23 18.51 6.71
CA ASP A 56 4.96 19.22 6.95
C ASP A 56 4.33 19.57 5.60
N ILE A 57 3.05 19.29 5.45
CA ILE A 57 2.33 19.42 4.17
C ILE A 57 1.23 20.47 4.30
N THR A 58 1.24 21.41 3.37
CA THR A 58 0.14 22.38 3.18
C THR A 58 -0.49 22.16 1.81
N LEU A 59 -1.80 21.96 1.76
CA LEU A 59 -2.52 21.84 0.49
C LEU A 59 -2.72 23.22 -0.15
N THR A 60 -2.38 23.33 -1.44
CA THR A 60 -2.47 24.61 -2.19
C THR A 60 -3.89 24.90 -2.68
N GLY A 61 -4.80 23.94 -2.61
CA GLY A 61 -6.14 24.04 -3.20
C GLY A 61 -6.17 23.90 -4.73
N ARG A 62 -5.01 23.70 -5.37
CA ARG A 62 -4.94 23.47 -6.82
C ARG A 62 -5.17 21.99 -7.11
N PRO A 63 -5.97 21.63 -8.14
CA PRO A 63 -6.08 20.25 -8.57
C PRO A 63 -4.73 19.82 -9.15
N GLY A 64 -4.17 18.72 -8.65
CA GLY A 64 -2.99 18.11 -9.24
C GLY A 64 -3.34 17.51 -10.60
N ASN A 65 -2.65 17.95 -11.64
CA ASN A 65 -2.84 17.46 -13.02
C ASN A 65 -2.19 16.08 -13.26
N GLY A 66 -1.91 15.33 -12.20
CA GLY A 66 -1.33 13.99 -12.28
C GLY A 66 0.17 13.92 -12.59
N HIS A 67 0.85 15.06 -12.74
CA HIS A 67 2.26 15.13 -13.09
C HIS A 67 3.07 16.17 -12.31
N SER A 68 2.46 16.92 -11.40
CA SER A 68 3.16 17.94 -10.63
C SER A 68 2.74 17.95 -9.19
N GLY A 69 3.70 18.15 -8.30
CA GLY A 69 3.46 18.40 -6.88
C GLY A 69 2.79 19.74 -6.58
N ASP A 70 2.12 20.37 -7.55
CA ASP A 70 1.51 21.70 -7.41
C ASP A 70 0.33 21.74 -6.42
N TRP A 71 -0.18 20.59 -6.03
CA TRP A 71 -1.32 20.47 -5.12
C TRP A 71 -0.92 20.58 -3.63
N PHE A 72 0.38 20.54 -3.33
CA PHE A 72 0.91 20.70 -1.98
C PHE A 72 2.19 21.54 -1.96
N GLU A 73 2.47 22.10 -0.81
CA GLU A 73 3.76 22.66 -0.45
C GLU A 73 4.30 21.86 0.73
N ALA A 74 5.60 21.51 0.66
CA ALA A 74 6.31 20.84 1.75
C ALA A 74 7.29 21.83 2.37
N ALA A 75 7.26 21.98 3.69
CA ALA A 75 8.24 22.80 4.39
C ALA A 75 9.64 22.20 4.22
N GLN A 76 10.59 23.04 3.84
CA GLN A 76 12.00 22.70 3.79
C GLN A 76 12.62 22.87 5.18
N SER A 77 12.64 21.80 5.97
CA SER A 77 13.33 21.73 7.26
C SER A 77 14.69 21.05 7.12
N ALA A 78 15.62 21.33 8.02
CA ALA A 78 16.89 20.60 8.08
C ALA A 78 16.65 19.10 8.36
N PRO A 79 17.53 18.18 7.92
CA PRO A 79 17.33 16.74 8.10
C PRO A 79 17.06 16.33 9.55
N ASP A 80 17.79 16.90 10.51
CA ASP A 80 17.64 16.58 11.94
C ASP A 80 16.33 17.11 12.55
N GLU A 81 15.75 18.17 11.99
CA GLU A 81 14.46 18.73 12.44
C GLU A 81 13.27 17.93 11.95
N ARG A 82 13.48 16.97 11.02
CA ARG A 82 12.44 16.15 10.41
C ARG A 82 12.22 14.82 11.11
N ALA A 83 13.07 14.44 12.05
CA ALA A 83 12.94 13.19 12.79
C ALA A 83 11.79 13.31 13.80
N GLN A 84 10.62 12.80 13.44
CA GLN A 84 9.40 12.84 14.23
C GLN A 84 9.15 11.49 14.89
N PRO A 85 9.17 11.37 16.23
CA PRO A 85 8.71 10.16 16.92
C PRO A 85 7.25 9.88 16.60
N LEU A 86 6.93 8.65 16.21
CA LEU A 86 5.58 8.32 15.73
C LEU A 86 4.55 8.37 16.85
N HIS A 87 4.94 8.11 18.10
CA HIS A 87 4.03 8.24 19.26
C HIS A 87 3.70 9.69 19.63
N ALA A 88 4.45 10.66 19.11
CA ALA A 88 4.25 12.09 19.39
C ALA A 88 3.31 12.79 18.38
N VAL A 89 2.76 12.04 17.41
CA VAL A 89 1.68 12.52 16.54
C VAL A 89 0.34 11.95 16.99
N ASP A 90 -0.74 12.63 16.65
CA ASP A 90 -2.08 12.21 17.07
C ASP A 90 -2.60 10.97 16.33
N ALA A 91 -2.15 10.77 15.08
CA ALA A 91 -2.45 9.58 14.29
C ALA A 91 -1.37 9.35 13.22
N VAL A 92 -1.04 8.10 12.98
CA VAL A 92 -0.23 7.63 11.85
C VAL A 92 -1.14 6.84 10.93
N VAL A 93 -1.18 7.18 9.64
CA VAL A 93 -2.05 6.53 8.67
C VAL A 93 -1.18 5.86 7.61
N MET A 94 -1.18 4.51 7.58
CA MET A 94 -0.46 3.74 6.57
C MET A 94 -1.26 3.76 5.27
N ARG A 95 -0.72 4.47 4.28
CA ARG A 95 -1.35 4.70 2.98
C ARG A 95 -0.44 4.39 1.80
N LYS A 96 0.63 3.61 2.04
CA LYS A 96 1.44 3.05 0.95
C LYS A 96 0.56 2.13 0.11
N ASP A 97 0.50 2.40 -1.20
CA ASP A 97 -0.16 1.51 -2.14
C ASP A 97 0.64 0.19 -2.32
N PRO A 98 0.01 -0.92 -2.70
CA PRO A 98 0.72 -2.11 -3.13
C PRO A 98 1.76 -1.79 -4.23
N PRO A 99 2.77 -2.64 -4.48
CA PRO A 99 2.79 -4.06 -4.11
C PRO A 99 3.05 -4.26 -2.62
N PHE A 100 2.48 -5.34 -2.06
CA PHE A 100 2.80 -5.82 -0.72
C PHE A 100 4.10 -6.63 -0.80
N ASP A 101 5.20 -5.91 -1.01
CA ASP A 101 6.55 -6.44 -1.11
C ASP A 101 7.28 -6.45 0.24
N SER A 102 8.55 -6.79 0.23
CA SER A 102 9.37 -6.81 1.44
C SER A 102 9.50 -5.44 2.11
N GLU A 103 9.56 -4.36 1.34
CA GLU A 103 9.64 -2.99 1.88
C GLU A 103 8.35 -2.63 2.63
N TYR A 104 7.20 -2.92 2.02
CA TYR A 104 5.90 -2.75 2.67
C TYR A 104 5.83 -3.60 3.96
N PHE A 105 6.21 -4.88 3.87
CA PHE A 105 6.19 -5.80 4.99
C PHE A 105 7.06 -5.31 6.15
N TYR A 106 8.29 -4.89 5.90
CA TYR A 106 9.18 -4.37 6.95
C TYR A 106 8.68 -3.06 7.55
N ALA A 107 8.12 -2.16 6.74
CA ALA A 107 7.49 -0.95 7.24
C ALA A 107 6.36 -1.27 8.24
N THR A 108 5.53 -2.29 7.97
CA THR A 108 4.49 -2.70 8.93
C THR A 108 5.06 -3.22 10.24
N HIS A 109 6.26 -3.81 10.26
CA HIS A 109 6.93 -4.23 11.51
C HIS A 109 7.42 -3.03 12.33
N LEU A 110 7.98 -2.01 11.68
CA LEU A 110 8.35 -0.75 12.35
C LEU A 110 7.11 -0.06 12.91
N LEU A 111 6.03 0.00 12.15
CA LEU A 111 4.76 0.56 12.62
C LEU A 111 4.16 -0.24 13.79
N SER A 112 4.29 -1.57 13.79
CA SER A 112 3.90 -2.38 14.96
C SER A 112 4.75 -2.09 16.19
N GLN A 113 6.02 -1.76 16.02
CA GLN A 113 6.87 -1.31 17.12
C GLN A 113 6.41 0.08 17.61
N ALA A 114 6.09 0.99 16.70
CA ALA A 114 5.54 2.30 17.06
C ALA A 114 4.21 2.18 17.86
N GLU A 115 3.33 1.23 17.51
CA GLU A 115 2.11 0.93 18.31
C GLU A 115 2.46 0.52 19.74
N ARG A 116 3.47 -0.35 19.93
CA ARG A 116 3.94 -0.74 21.27
C ARG A 116 4.51 0.43 22.06
N GLU A 117 5.02 1.43 21.38
CA GLU A 117 5.54 2.69 21.94
C GLU A 117 4.45 3.75 22.18
N GLY A 118 3.18 3.42 21.84
CA GLY A 118 2.03 4.28 22.10
C GLY A 118 1.52 5.07 20.88
N ALA A 119 2.07 4.86 19.68
CA ALA A 119 1.55 5.47 18.47
C ALA A 119 0.17 4.88 18.10
N ARG A 120 -0.72 5.74 17.61
CA ARG A 120 -2.02 5.32 17.06
C ARG A 120 -1.90 5.13 15.56
N VAL A 121 -1.74 3.90 15.10
CA VAL A 121 -1.52 3.56 13.69
C VAL A 121 -2.79 3.02 13.04
N PHE A 122 -3.16 3.55 11.89
CA PHE A 122 -4.30 3.17 11.05
C PHE A 122 -3.82 2.88 9.61
N ASN A 123 -4.20 1.75 8.98
CA ASN A 123 -4.78 0.57 9.60
C ASN A 123 -3.76 -0.12 10.51
N ARG A 124 -4.26 -1.00 11.41
CA ARG A 124 -3.37 -1.79 12.29
C ARG A 124 -2.32 -2.53 11.46
N PRO A 125 -1.01 -2.37 11.72
CA PRO A 125 0.03 -3.00 10.92
C PRO A 125 -0.02 -4.54 10.92
N GLY A 126 -0.44 -5.15 12.04
CA GLY A 126 -0.71 -6.58 12.12
C GLY A 126 -1.82 -6.99 11.14
N ALA A 127 -2.94 -6.27 11.13
CA ALA A 127 -4.05 -6.56 10.23
C ALA A 127 -3.66 -6.43 8.75
N LEU A 128 -2.79 -5.48 8.40
CA LEU A 128 -2.27 -5.35 7.03
C LEU A 128 -1.48 -6.58 6.58
N ARG A 129 -0.75 -7.23 7.52
CA ARG A 129 -0.02 -8.47 7.24
C ARG A 129 -0.93 -9.69 7.19
N ASP A 130 -1.89 -9.76 8.11
CA ASP A 130 -2.75 -10.93 8.30
C ASP A 130 -3.83 -11.03 7.22
N HIS A 131 -4.24 -9.90 6.63
CA HIS A 131 -5.31 -9.80 5.63
C HIS A 131 -4.82 -9.18 4.31
N PRO A 132 -3.87 -9.82 3.59
CA PRO A 132 -3.43 -9.32 2.30
C PRO A 132 -4.60 -9.33 1.31
N GLU A 133 -4.74 -8.26 0.55
CA GLU A 133 -5.92 -7.93 -0.28
C GLU A 133 -6.51 -9.14 -1.04
N LYS A 134 -5.64 -9.92 -1.70
CA LYS A 134 -6.11 -11.02 -2.55
C LYS A 134 -6.38 -12.33 -1.80
N LEU A 135 -5.75 -12.53 -0.64
CA LEU A 135 -5.97 -13.72 0.18
C LEU A 135 -7.04 -13.50 1.25
N ALA A 136 -7.42 -12.26 1.55
CA ALA A 136 -8.56 -11.97 2.44
C ALA A 136 -9.87 -12.60 1.94
N ILE A 137 -9.99 -12.94 0.65
CA ILE A 137 -11.13 -13.70 0.10
C ILE A 137 -11.33 -15.06 0.78
N LEU A 138 -10.29 -15.66 1.34
CA LEU A 138 -10.39 -16.95 2.04
C LEU A 138 -11.26 -16.86 3.32
N GLU A 139 -11.41 -15.65 3.85
CA GLU A 139 -12.27 -15.37 5.01
C GLU A 139 -13.74 -15.25 4.61
N PHE A 140 -14.03 -15.10 3.31
CA PHE A 140 -15.37 -14.84 2.78
C PHE A 140 -15.73 -15.79 1.63
N PRO A 141 -15.57 -17.12 1.81
CA PRO A 141 -15.76 -18.08 0.71
C PRO A 141 -17.18 -18.06 0.12
N GLN A 142 -18.17 -17.59 0.88
CA GLN A 142 -19.56 -17.47 0.43
C GLN A 142 -19.80 -16.37 -0.62
N PHE A 143 -18.84 -15.46 -0.81
CA PHE A 143 -18.97 -14.33 -1.75
C PHE A 143 -18.08 -14.46 -2.99
N ILE A 144 -17.32 -15.56 -3.12
CA ILE A 144 -16.42 -15.77 -4.25
C ILE A 144 -16.90 -16.90 -5.16
N GLY A 145 -16.64 -16.76 -6.46
CA GLY A 145 -16.81 -17.84 -7.44
C GLY A 145 -15.67 -18.87 -7.33
N PRO A 146 -15.62 -19.84 -8.28
CA PRO A 146 -14.52 -20.78 -8.35
C PRO A 146 -13.18 -20.04 -8.34
N THR A 147 -12.34 -20.38 -7.38
CA THR A 147 -11.05 -19.71 -7.14
C THR A 147 -10.00 -20.74 -6.79
N LEU A 148 -8.82 -20.59 -7.35
CA LEU A 148 -7.64 -21.40 -7.08
C LEU A 148 -6.46 -20.49 -6.73
N VAL A 149 -5.75 -20.82 -5.67
CA VAL A 149 -4.46 -20.20 -5.33
C VAL A 149 -3.41 -21.29 -5.39
N THR A 150 -2.47 -21.19 -6.32
CA THR A 150 -1.43 -22.20 -6.55
C THR A 150 -0.21 -21.57 -7.22
N ARG A 151 0.92 -22.27 -7.15
CA ARG A 151 2.12 -22.01 -7.94
C ARG A 151 2.36 -23.12 -8.99
N ASP A 152 1.57 -24.18 -8.95
CA ASP A 152 1.72 -25.33 -9.83
C ASP A 152 0.97 -25.10 -11.15
N GLU A 153 1.70 -25.10 -12.27
CA GLU A 153 1.13 -24.94 -13.61
C GLU A 153 0.12 -26.05 -13.95
N ALA A 154 0.34 -27.28 -13.46
CA ALA A 154 -0.58 -28.39 -13.72
C ALA A 154 -1.95 -28.13 -13.04
N ASP A 155 -1.94 -27.51 -11.85
CA ASP A 155 -3.18 -27.11 -11.17
C ASP A 155 -3.91 -26.04 -11.97
N VAL A 156 -3.19 -25.03 -12.47
CA VAL A 156 -3.77 -23.97 -13.31
C VAL A 156 -4.39 -24.56 -14.59
N LYS A 157 -3.70 -25.51 -15.24
CA LYS A 157 -4.24 -26.20 -16.43
C LYS A 157 -5.52 -26.99 -16.12
N ARG A 158 -5.55 -27.70 -14.97
CA ARG A 158 -6.76 -28.43 -14.54
C ARG A 158 -7.93 -27.47 -14.26
N PHE A 159 -7.63 -26.36 -13.58
CA PHE A 159 -8.63 -25.33 -13.28
C PHE A 159 -9.19 -24.69 -14.57
N HIS A 160 -8.31 -24.36 -15.52
CA HIS A 160 -8.72 -23.85 -16.83
C HIS A 160 -9.58 -24.87 -17.59
N ALA A 161 -9.18 -26.15 -17.62
CA ALA A 161 -9.96 -27.20 -18.28
C ALA A 161 -11.37 -27.37 -17.69
N ALA A 162 -11.54 -27.11 -16.38
CA ALA A 162 -12.82 -27.20 -15.69
C ALA A 162 -13.72 -25.98 -15.93
N HIS A 163 -13.13 -24.80 -16.12
CA HIS A 163 -13.88 -23.52 -16.13
C HIS A 163 -13.82 -22.77 -17.47
N GLY A 164 -12.93 -23.13 -18.36
CA GLY A 164 -12.77 -22.59 -19.71
C GLY A 164 -12.20 -21.17 -19.74
N ASP A 165 -12.87 -20.19 -19.20
CA ASP A 165 -12.47 -18.77 -19.20
C ASP A 165 -12.05 -18.37 -17.78
N ILE A 166 -10.78 -18.05 -17.58
CA ILE A 166 -10.23 -17.74 -16.27
C ILE A 166 -9.46 -16.43 -16.25
N ILE A 167 -9.37 -15.82 -15.06
CA ILE A 167 -8.52 -14.66 -14.80
C ILE A 167 -7.37 -15.07 -13.90
N CYS A 168 -6.13 -14.91 -14.38
CA CYS A 168 -4.92 -15.09 -13.59
C CYS A 168 -4.44 -13.74 -13.04
N LYS A 169 -4.07 -13.71 -11.75
CA LYS A 169 -3.64 -12.48 -11.04
C LYS A 169 -2.46 -12.80 -10.13
N PRO A 170 -1.44 -11.91 -10.01
CA PRO A 170 -0.45 -12.02 -8.95
C PRO A 170 -1.08 -11.70 -7.59
N LEU A 171 -0.54 -12.24 -6.50
CA LEU A 171 -1.06 -11.97 -5.15
C LEU A 171 -0.72 -10.57 -4.65
N ASP A 172 0.40 -10.01 -5.09
CA ASP A 172 0.98 -8.75 -4.62
C ASP A 172 0.75 -7.55 -5.56
N GLY A 173 0.14 -7.77 -6.74
CA GLY A 173 -0.08 -6.71 -7.73
C GLY A 173 -1.29 -5.82 -7.44
N MET A 174 -1.30 -4.62 -8.04
CA MET A 174 -2.39 -3.65 -7.97
C MET A 174 -2.65 -2.99 -9.35
N GLY A 175 -3.71 -2.20 -9.43
CA GLY A 175 -3.98 -1.32 -10.59
C GLY A 175 -4.16 -2.03 -11.92
N GLY A 176 -4.49 -3.32 -11.91
CA GLY A 176 -4.65 -4.13 -13.12
C GLY A 176 -3.32 -4.70 -13.68
N MET A 177 -2.19 -4.39 -13.05
CA MET A 177 -0.89 -4.95 -13.48
C MET A 177 -0.82 -6.45 -13.24
N GLY A 178 -0.36 -7.19 -14.25
CA GLY A 178 -0.23 -8.64 -14.16
C GLY A 178 -1.56 -9.40 -14.14
N ILE A 179 -2.68 -8.76 -14.50
CA ILE A 179 -3.96 -9.45 -14.65
C ILE A 179 -4.10 -9.92 -16.09
N PHE A 180 -4.30 -11.23 -16.25
CA PHE A 180 -4.44 -11.87 -17.56
C PHE A 180 -5.77 -12.62 -17.63
N ARG A 181 -6.49 -12.47 -18.73
CA ARG A 181 -7.60 -13.33 -19.10
C ARG A 181 -7.09 -14.45 -20.01
N VAL A 182 -7.42 -15.67 -19.69
CA VAL A 182 -7.17 -16.83 -20.52
C VAL A 182 -8.52 -17.37 -21.00
N GLY A 183 -8.78 -17.25 -22.30
CA GLY A 183 -10.00 -17.73 -22.92
C GLY A 183 -10.07 -19.26 -23.02
N PRO A 184 -11.19 -19.81 -23.53
CA PRO A 184 -11.43 -21.24 -23.61
C PRO A 184 -10.37 -22.02 -24.42
N ASP A 185 -9.68 -21.35 -25.32
CA ASP A 185 -8.60 -21.94 -26.14
C ASP A 185 -7.30 -22.18 -25.36
N GLY A 186 -7.18 -21.64 -24.15
CA GLY A 186 -5.99 -21.76 -23.29
C GLY A 186 -4.74 -21.08 -23.85
N MET A 187 -4.90 -20.15 -24.82
CA MET A 187 -3.76 -19.49 -25.45
C MET A 187 -2.88 -18.79 -24.41
N ASN A 188 -1.57 -18.99 -24.49
CA ASN A 188 -0.54 -18.41 -23.64
C ASN A 188 -0.60 -18.80 -22.14
N LEU A 189 -1.42 -19.77 -21.72
CA LEU A 189 -1.57 -20.14 -20.31
C LEU A 189 -0.22 -20.46 -19.64
N GLY A 190 0.64 -21.24 -20.29
CA GLY A 190 1.97 -21.57 -19.77
C GLY A 190 2.85 -20.33 -19.56
N SER A 191 2.96 -19.45 -20.57
CA SER A 191 3.76 -18.23 -20.48
C SER A 191 3.22 -17.25 -19.42
N ILE A 192 1.90 -17.18 -19.28
CA ILE A 192 1.25 -16.37 -18.25
C ILE A 192 1.60 -16.91 -16.86
N THR A 193 1.49 -18.23 -16.66
CA THR A 193 1.80 -18.87 -15.38
C THR A 193 3.27 -18.68 -15.02
N GLU A 194 4.19 -18.88 -15.98
CA GLU A 194 5.62 -18.64 -15.80
C GLU A 194 5.90 -17.19 -15.39
N THR A 195 5.29 -16.22 -16.10
CA THR A 195 5.41 -14.78 -15.79
C THR A 195 4.94 -14.44 -14.38
N LEU A 196 3.77 -14.97 -13.98
CA LEU A 196 3.19 -14.70 -12.67
C LEU A 196 3.96 -15.39 -11.54
N ASN A 197 4.56 -16.55 -11.80
CA ASN A 197 5.44 -17.25 -10.87
C ASN A 197 6.87 -16.67 -10.83
N ARG A 198 7.14 -15.57 -11.54
CA ARG A 198 8.48 -14.95 -11.61
C ARG A 198 9.58 -15.98 -11.94
N GLY A 199 9.34 -16.82 -12.94
CA GLY A 199 10.27 -17.87 -13.35
C GLY A 199 10.37 -19.05 -12.37
N GLY A 200 9.35 -19.25 -11.52
CA GLY A 200 9.29 -20.35 -10.56
C GLY A 200 10.02 -20.09 -9.23
N ALA A 201 10.37 -18.83 -8.96
CA ALA A 201 11.00 -18.43 -7.69
C ALA A 201 9.99 -18.28 -6.55
#